data_28c060ad43985db8a771d2e55cc2c458
#
_entry.id   28c060ad43985db8a771d2e55cc2c458
#
_cell.length_a   1.000
_cell.length_b   1.000
_cell.length_c   1.000
_cell.angle_alpha   90.00
_cell.angle_beta   90.00
_cell.angle_gamma   90.00
#
_symmetry.space_group_name_H-M   'P 1'
#
loop_
_entity.id
_entity.type
_entity.pdbx_description
1 polymer ?
#
loop_
_entity_poly.entity_id
_entity_poly.type
_entity_poly.pdbx_seq_one_letter_code
_entity_poly.pdbx_strand_id
1 'polypeptide(L)'
;INACKILGIPYLSISAIPFDPEPPQIEIEGLAVFYGATNFINTVHKSGKWKPAVFFDEEKFRISEYMKHWKMLNEAAKITTLKEFGASSLDPDELFFVRPDKDLKEFAGEVIRFGLFSEWAERISFGDSLFDCPIIVAEPVGIADEWRLFVVDGEVVTGSHYRTYGLLTSYATIPPEVIVFTEEMTKIWSPADIFVLDVGKSGKDLYVIEANCVNSSGFYSSDVTKIVKSITEYITKGKHGTATIYLARLG
;
A
#
# COMPACT_ATOMS: atom_id res chain seq x y z
N ILE A 1 16.75 -10.19 0.84
CA ILE A 1 17.80 -11.22 0.81
C ILE A 1 18.50 -11.35 2.16
N ASN A 2 19.07 -10.27 2.70
CA ASN A 2 19.84 -10.34 3.96
C ASN A 2 19.01 -10.92 5.11
N ALA A 3 17.76 -10.51 5.27
CA ALA A 3 16.86 -11.05 6.28
C ALA A 3 16.66 -12.57 6.13
N CYS A 4 16.44 -13.05 4.90
CA CYS A 4 16.30 -14.49 4.63
C CYS A 4 17.56 -15.26 4.99
N LYS A 5 18.76 -14.71 4.68
CA LYS A 5 20.05 -15.32 5.05
C LYS A 5 20.22 -15.43 6.56
N ILE A 6 19.93 -14.34 7.29
CA ILE A 6 20.03 -14.29 8.76
C ILE A 6 19.09 -15.32 9.41
N LEU A 7 17.89 -15.48 8.86
CA LEU A 7 16.87 -16.39 9.39
C LEU A 7 16.94 -17.81 8.87
N GLY A 8 17.85 -18.11 7.92
CA GLY A 8 17.91 -19.42 7.28
C GLY A 8 16.66 -19.76 6.43
N ILE A 9 15.93 -18.75 5.98
CA ILE A 9 14.72 -18.93 5.16
C ILE A 9 15.13 -19.08 3.70
N PRO A 10 14.66 -20.10 3.00
CA PRO A 10 14.88 -20.27 1.56
C PRO A 10 14.41 -19.04 0.78
N TYR A 11 15.19 -18.60 -0.19
CA TYR A 11 14.81 -17.51 -1.07
C TYR A 11 15.35 -17.72 -2.47
N LEU A 12 14.64 -17.18 -3.46
CA LEU A 12 15.04 -17.17 -4.86
C LEU A 12 14.90 -15.75 -5.43
N SER A 13 15.90 -15.32 -6.19
CA SER A 13 15.80 -14.09 -6.99
C SER A 13 15.29 -14.43 -8.38
N ILE A 14 14.26 -13.73 -8.83
CA ILE A 14 13.63 -13.90 -10.13
C ILE A 14 13.87 -12.61 -10.93
N SER A 15 14.30 -12.73 -12.18
CA SER A 15 14.31 -11.59 -13.11
C SER A 15 12.87 -11.34 -13.56
N ALA A 16 12.37 -10.13 -13.30
CA ALA A 16 11.07 -9.68 -13.76
C ALA A 16 11.26 -8.69 -14.91
N ILE A 17 10.54 -8.92 -15.99
CA ILE A 17 10.48 -7.98 -17.11
C ILE A 17 9.43 -6.91 -16.73
N PRO A 18 9.76 -5.60 -16.79
CA PRO A 18 8.80 -4.56 -16.51
C PRO A 18 7.57 -4.68 -17.42
N PHE A 19 6.39 -4.60 -16.84
CA PHE A 19 5.08 -4.65 -17.52
C PHE A 19 4.79 -5.96 -18.28
N ASP A 20 5.52 -7.03 -18.01
CA ASP A 20 5.19 -8.35 -18.55
C ASP A 20 3.82 -8.80 -17.99
N PRO A 21 2.83 -9.11 -18.85
CA PRO A 21 1.53 -9.57 -18.41
C PRO A 21 1.56 -11.04 -17.91
N GLU A 22 2.63 -11.78 -18.19
CA GLU A 22 2.72 -13.19 -17.84
C GLU A 22 3.40 -13.39 -16.48
N PRO A 23 2.89 -14.29 -15.63
CA PRO A 23 3.54 -14.64 -14.39
C PRO A 23 4.83 -15.43 -14.66
N PRO A 24 5.81 -15.39 -13.73
CA PRO A 24 7.06 -16.11 -13.92
C PRO A 24 6.81 -17.61 -14.17
N GLN A 25 7.54 -18.19 -15.12
CA GLN A 25 7.45 -19.61 -15.47
C GLN A 25 8.36 -20.42 -14.55
N ILE A 26 7.91 -20.62 -13.32
CA ILE A 26 8.64 -21.39 -12.29
C ILE A 26 7.71 -22.41 -11.63
N GLU A 27 8.25 -23.59 -11.36
CA GLU A 27 7.58 -24.59 -10.56
C GLU A 27 7.96 -24.39 -9.09
N ILE A 28 6.96 -24.37 -8.23
CA ILE A 28 7.13 -24.17 -6.79
C ILE A 28 6.37 -25.26 -6.04
N GLU A 29 7.11 -25.98 -5.24
CA GLU A 29 6.52 -26.91 -4.28
C GLU A 29 6.40 -26.21 -2.91
N GLY A 30 5.21 -26.27 -2.30
CA GLY A 30 4.97 -25.72 -0.99
C GLY A 30 4.51 -24.25 -0.96
N LEU A 31 4.85 -23.56 0.14
CA LEU A 31 4.41 -22.18 0.39
C LEU A 31 5.37 -21.20 -0.28
N ALA A 32 4.81 -20.23 -0.99
CA ALA A 32 5.57 -19.19 -1.67
C ALA A 32 5.05 -17.79 -1.29
N VAL A 33 5.95 -16.85 -1.06
CA VAL A 33 5.65 -15.41 -0.91
C VAL A 33 6.50 -14.64 -1.90
N PHE A 34 5.86 -13.85 -2.72
CA PHE A 34 6.52 -12.99 -3.70
C PHE A 34 6.67 -11.57 -3.17
N TYR A 35 7.74 -10.90 -3.54
CA TYR A 35 7.99 -9.49 -3.25
C TYR A 35 8.61 -8.81 -4.47
N GLY A 36 8.09 -7.67 -4.87
CA GLY A 36 8.60 -6.95 -6.03
C GLY A 36 7.78 -5.71 -6.38
N ALA A 37 7.94 -5.23 -7.61
CA ALA A 37 7.17 -4.10 -8.13
C ALA A 37 5.67 -4.42 -8.20
N THR A 38 4.82 -3.40 -8.07
CA THR A 38 3.35 -3.55 -8.02
C THR A 38 2.79 -4.31 -9.22
N ASN A 39 3.24 -4.00 -10.44
CA ASN A 39 2.79 -4.71 -11.65
C ASN A 39 3.14 -6.21 -11.63
N PHE A 40 4.35 -6.56 -11.22
CA PHE A 40 4.77 -7.97 -11.05
C PHE A 40 3.90 -8.67 -9.99
N ILE A 41 3.68 -8.05 -8.85
CA ILE A 41 2.85 -8.62 -7.77
C ILE A 41 1.40 -8.81 -8.24
N ASN A 42 0.84 -7.86 -8.99
CA ASN A 42 -0.49 -8.00 -9.58
C ASN A 42 -0.57 -9.16 -10.57
N THR A 43 0.45 -9.37 -11.40
CA THR A 43 0.53 -10.50 -12.34
C THR A 43 0.59 -11.83 -11.59
N VAL A 44 1.40 -11.92 -10.53
CA VAL A 44 1.46 -13.10 -9.65
C VAL A 44 0.10 -13.36 -8.99
N HIS A 45 -0.53 -12.33 -8.42
CA HIS A 45 -1.84 -12.43 -7.77
C HIS A 45 -2.92 -12.94 -8.72
N LYS A 46 -3.06 -12.33 -9.89
CA LYS A 46 -4.04 -12.72 -10.91
C LYS A 46 -3.83 -14.12 -11.45
N SER A 47 -2.62 -14.64 -11.45
CA SER A 47 -2.32 -15.99 -11.92
C SER A 47 -2.95 -17.09 -11.06
N GLY A 48 -3.12 -16.86 -9.75
CA GLY A 48 -3.64 -17.82 -8.79
C GLY A 48 -2.82 -19.11 -8.63
N LYS A 49 -1.60 -19.16 -9.21
CA LYS A 49 -0.78 -20.39 -9.31
C LYS A 49 -0.19 -20.84 -7.97
N TRP A 50 0.10 -19.91 -7.05
CA TRP A 50 0.83 -20.20 -5.81
C TRP A 50 0.07 -19.74 -4.57
N LYS A 51 0.43 -20.29 -3.39
CA LYS A 51 -0.20 -19.94 -2.10
C LYS A 51 0.86 -19.78 -1.01
N PRO A 52 0.70 -18.77 -0.14
CA PRO A 52 -0.26 -17.65 -0.22
C PRO A 52 0.03 -16.70 -1.38
N ALA A 53 1.24 -16.71 -1.94
CA ALA A 53 1.78 -15.89 -3.01
C ALA A 53 1.82 -14.39 -2.64
N VAL A 54 0.67 -13.76 -2.51
CA VAL A 54 0.48 -12.33 -2.29
C VAL A 54 -0.62 -12.13 -1.26
N PHE A 55 -0.47 -11.14 -0.39
CA PHE A 55 -1.47 -10.71 0.60
C PHE A 55 -2.19 -9.49 0.07
N PHE A 56 -3.10 -9.71 -0.86
CA PHE A 56 -3.80 -8.64 -1.56
C PHE A 56 -5.21 -9.08 -1.95
N ASP A 57 -6.15 -8.18 -1.76
CA ASP A 57 -7.53 -8.30 -2.21
C ASP A 57 -7.92 -6.97 -2.87
N GLU A 58 -8.13 -6.97 -4.18
CA GLU A 58 -8.33 -5.74 -4.96
C GLU A 58 -9.49 -4.88 -4.42
N GLU A 59 -10.58 -5.49 -3.95
CA GLU A 59 -11.72 -4.76 -3.43
C GLU A 59 -11.48 -4.21 -2.02
N LYS A 60 -10.85 -5.00 -1.14
CA LYS A 60 -10.57 -4.58 0.24
C LYS A 60 -9.48 -3.51 0.34
N PHE A 61 -8.55 -3.46 -0.62
CA PHE A 61 -7.51 -2.42 -0.65
C PHE A 61 -7.95 -1.13 -1.34
N ARG A 62 -9.22 -1.01 -1.74
CA ARG A 62 -9.77 0.28 -2.19
C ARG A 62 -9.94 1.25 -1.03
N ILE A 63 -9.62 2.52 -1.28
CA ILE A 63 -9.85 3.57 -0.29
C ILE A 63 -11.34 3.67 0.05
N SER A 64 -12.19 3.62 -0.96
CA SER A 64 -13.65 3.60 -0.82
C SER A 64 -14.19 2.45 0.03
N GLU A 65 -13.43 1.38 0.20
CA GLU A 65 -13.79 0.28 1.11
C GLU A 65 -13.32 0.55 2.53
N TYR A 66 -12.02 0.72 2.76
CA TYR A 66 -11.52 0.84 4.13
C TYR A 66 -11.86 2.18 4.82
N MET A 67 -12.20 3.24 4.07
CA MET A 67 -12.72 4.48 4.66
C MET A 67 -14.08 4.32 5.37
N LYS A 68 -14.81 3.25 5.11
CA LYS A 68 -16.06 2.91 5.81
C LYS A 68 -15.82 2.42 7.24
N HIS A 69 -14.60 2.01 7.55
CA HIS A 69 -14.26 1.30 8.77
C HIS A 69 -13.29 2.07 9.66
N TRP A 70 -12.37 2.82 9.09
CA TRP A 70 -11.26 3.44 9.80
C TRP A 70 -11.40 4.96 9.96
N LYS A 71 -10.75 5.50 11.00
CA LYS A 71 -10.58 6.93 11.17
C LYS A 71 -9.60 7.47 10.14
N MET A 72 -10.13 7.90 9.00
CA MET A 72 -9.33 8.35 7.85
C MET A 72 -8.92 9.81 7.98
N LEU A 73 -7.73 10.16 7.45
CA LEU A 73 -7.29 11.55 7.35
C LEU A 73 -8.28 12.41 6.54
N ASN A 74 -8.86 11.83 5.49
CA ASN A 74 -9.80 12.47 4.59
C ASN A 74 -11.20 11.86 4.74
N GLU A 75 -11.76 11.88 5.95
CA GLU A 75 -13.05 11.26 6.28
C GLU A 75 -14.22 11.81 5.44
N ALA A 76 -14.17 13.13 5.08
CA ALA A 76 -15.17 13.77 4.24
C ALA A 76 -14.90 13.67 2.73
N ALA A 77 -13.96 12.82 2.31
CA ALA A 77 -13.63 12.67 0.90
C ALA A 77 -14.81 12.19 0.06
N LYS A 78 -14.87 12.67 -1.18
CA LYS A 78 -15.85 12.25 -2.18
C LYS A 78 -15.24 11.24 -3.13
N ILE A 79 -16.02 10.21 -3.47
CA ILE A 79 -15.69 9.24 -4.50
C ILE A 79 -16.37 9.71 -5.78
N THR A 80 -15.61 9.89 -6.84
CA THR A 80 -16.09 10.35 -8.15
C THR A 80 -15.17 9.81 -9.25
N THR A 81 -15.29 10.30 -10.48
CA THR A 81 -14.35 10.03 -11.56
C THR A 81 -13.63 11.32 -11.98
N LEU A 82 -12.49 11.21 -12.69
CA LEU A 82 -11.81 12.39 -13.24
C LEU A 82 -12.76 13.21 -14.12
N LYS A 83 -13.57 12.53 -14.92
CA LYS A 83 -14.55 13.13 -15.84
C LYS A 83 -15.64 13.90 -15.09
N GLU A 84 -16.27 13.28 -14.10
CA GLU A 84 -17.34 13.90 -13.32
C GLU A 84 -16.82 15.07 -12.48
N PHE A 85 -15.65 14.91 -11.86
CA PHE A 85 -15.06 15.98 -11.08
C PHE A 85 -14.66 17.17 -11.96
N GLY A 86 -14.06 16.93 -13.13
CA GLY A 86 -13.71 17.98 -14.09
C GLY A 86 -14.93 18.73 -14.67
N ALA A 87 -16.10 18.11 -14.70
CA ALA A 87 -17.36 18.74 -15.12
C ALA A 87 -18.04 19.55 -14.01
N SER A 88 -17.50 19.57 -12.80
CA SER A 88 -18.05 20.33 -11.66
C SER A 88 -17.90 21.84 -11.86
N SER A 89 -18.80 22.61 -11.25
CA SER A 89 -18.73 24.08 -11.23
C SER A 89 -18.24 24.53 -9.87
N LEU A 90 -16.92 24.49 -9.67
CA LEU A 90 -16.24 24.87 -8.42
C LEU A 90 -15.41 26.14 -8.65
N ASP A 91 -14.96 26.78 -7.54
CA ASP A 91 -14.07 27.92 -7.64
C ASP A 91 -12.74 27.50 -8.27
N PRO A 92 -12.28 28.16 -9.34
CA PRO A 92 -11.00 27.83 -9.99
C PRO A 92 -9.79 27.90 -9.06
N ASP A 93 -9.84 28.70 -7.99
CA ASP A 93 -8.75 28.88 -7.02
C ASP A 93 -8.79 27.87 -5.88
N GLU A 94 -9.85 27.08 -5.76
CA GLU A 94 -9.99 26.06 -4.72
C GLU A 94 -8.99 24.92 -4.92
N LEU A 95 -8.44 24.44 -3.80
CA LEU A 95 -7.45 23.35 -3.79
C LEU A 95 -8.10 22.03 -3.37
N PHE A 96 -7.79 20.99 -4.10
CA PHE A 96 -8.26 19.63 -3.81
C PHE A 96 -7.08 18.64 -3.79
N PHE A 97 -7.10 17.74 -2.82
CA PHE A 97 -6.27 16.54 -2.86
C PHE A 97 -6.99 15.47 -3.69
N VAL A 98 -6.32 14.96 -4.71
CA VAL A 98 -6.88 13.96 -5.64
C VAL A 98 -5.95 12.75 -5.69
N ARG A 99 -6.51 11.54 -5.58
CA ARG A 99 -5.77 10.28 -5.69
C ARG A 99 -6.63 9.16 -6.28
N PRO A 100 -6.03 8.07 -6.83
CA PRO A 100 -6.79 6.89 -7.24
C PRO A 100 -7.49 6.24 -6.06
N ASP A 101 -8.64 5.61 -6.30
CA ASP A 101 -9.31 4.77 -5.30
C ASP A 101 -8.58 3.43 -5.08
N LYS A 102 -7.94 2.90 -6.11
CA LYS A 102 -7.23 1.61 -6.08
C LYS A 102 -5.76 1.74 -5.66
N ASP A 103 -5.23 0.70 -5.02
CA ASP A 103 -3.78 0.57 -4.72
C ASP A 103 -2.96 0.11 -5.95
N LEU A 104 -3.38 0.45 -7.15
CA LEU A 104 -2.67 0.12 -8.40
C LEU A 104 -1.67 1.19 -8.83
N LYS A 105 -1.64 2.34 -8.13
CA LYS A 105 -0.73 3.47 -8.37
C LYS A 105 -0.79 3.99 -9.81
N GLU A 106 -2.01 4.08 -10.37
CA GLU A 106 -2.24 4.66 -11.69
C GLU A 106 -1.63 6.07 -11.79
N PHE A 107 -1.73 6.84 -10.71
CA PHE A 107 -1.03 8.12 -10.52
C PHE A 107 -0.77 8.38 -9.02
N ALA A 108 0.13 9.32 -8.72
CA ALA A 108 0.40 9.75 -7.35
C ALA A 108 -0.68 10.70 -6.84
N GLY A 109 -1.05 10.61 -5.55
CA GLY A 109 -1.93 11.60 -4.94
C GLY A 109 -1.29 13.00 -4.94
N GLU A 110 -2.00 14.00 -5.44
CA GLU A 110 -1.53 15.38 -5.58
C GLU A 110 -2.56 16.38 -5.06
N VAL A 111 -2.07 17.55 -4.59
CA VAL A 111 -2.91 18.72 -4.32
C VAL A 111 -2.95 19.58 -5.57
N ILE A 112 -4.15 19.82 -6.08
CA ILE A 112 -4.37 20.47 -7.38
C ILE A 112 -5.34 21.62 -7.18
N ARG A 113 -5.07 22.76 -7.83
CA ARG A 113 -6.02 23.86 -7.96
C ARG A 113 -7.07 23.47 -9.01
N PHE A 114 -8.34 23.68 -8.72
CA PHE A 114 -9.43 23.26 -9.62
C PHE A 114 -9.32 23.84 -11.03
N GLY A 115 -8.95 25.11 -11.16
CA GLY A 115 -8.74 25.75 -12.47
C GLY A 115 -7.64 25.11 -13.35
N LEU A 116 -6.75 24.30 -12.75
CA LEU A 116 -5.70 23.55 -13.45
C LEU A 116 -6.02 22.04 -13.58
N PHE A 117 -7.18 21.62 -13.10
CA PHE A 117 -7.53 20.20 -13.01
C PHE A 117 -7.59 19.53 -14.38
N SER A 118 -8.20 20.16 -15.39
CA SER A 118 -8.33 19.58 -16.74
C SER A 118 -6.96 19.33 -17.38
N GLU A 119 -6.05 20.31 -17.31
CA GLU A 119 -4.68 20.16 -17.83
C GLU A 119 -3.92 19.06 -17.08
N TRP A 120 -4.07 19.00 -15.76
CA TRP A 120 -3.46 17.96 -14.95
C TRP A 120 -4.03 16.57 -15.32
N ALA A 121 -5.36 16.44 -15.45
CA ALA A 121 -6.01 15.17 -15.80
C ALA A 121 -5.57 14.66 -17.17
N GLU A 122 -5.46 15.54 -18.17
CA GLU A 122 -4.91 15.20 -19.49
C GLU A 122 -3.46 14.69 -19.40
N ARG A 123 -2.63 15.34 -18.59
CA ARG A 123 -1.22 14.96 -18.40
C ARG A 123 -1.05 13.57 -17.79
N ILE A 124 -1.88 13.18 -16.81
CA ILE A 124 -1.80 11.86 -16.17
C ILE A 124 -2.50 10.75 -16.95
N SER A 125 -3.48 11.12 -17.78
CA SER A 125 -4.24 10.18 -18.61
C SER A 125 -3.50 9.91 -19.90
N PHE A 126 -2.61 8.92 -19.93
CA PHE A 126 -2.08 8.41 -21.19
C PHE A 126 -3.18 7.67 -21.97
N GLY A 127 -4.04 8.44 -22.66
CA GLY A 127 -5.24 7.95 -23.36
C GLY A 127 -6.49 7.97 -22.47
N ASP A 128 -7.66 7.71 -23.06
CA ASP A 128 -9.00 7.87 -22.44
C ASP A 128 -9.28 6.91 -21.26
N SER A 129 -8.39 5.98 -20.95
CA SER A 129 -8.63 4.87 -20.01
C SER A 129 -8.77 5.28 -18.55
N LEU A 130 -8.25 6.44 -18.13
CA LEU A 130 -8.31 6.89 -16.73
C LEU A 130 -9.49 7.82 -16.42
N PHE A 131 -10.16 8.39 -17.41
CA PHE A 131 -11.22 9.38 -17.17
C PHE A 131 -12.42 8.83 -16.40
N ASP A 132 -12.75 7.56 -16.58
CA ASP A 132 -13.84 6.87 -15.87
C ASP A 132 -13.35 6.09 -14.63
N CYS A 133 -12.06 6.15 -14.30
CA CYS A 133 -11.54 5.50 -13.09
C CYS A 133 -12.03 6.23 -11.83
N PRO A 134 -12.44 5.48 -10.79
CA PRO A 134 -12.78 6.06 -9.49
C PRO A 134 -11.59 6.75 -8.85
N ILE A 135 -11.82 7.97 -8.39
CA ILE A 135 -10.87 8.78 -7.64
C ILE A 135 -11.45 9.21 -6.31
N ILE A 136 -10.56 9.50 -5.37
CA ILE A 136 -10.88 10.12 -4.08
C ILE A 136 -10.50 11.60 -4.18
N VAL A 137 -11.45 12.47 -3.89
CA VAL A 137 -11.25 13.92 -3.86
C VAL A 137 -11.57 14.43 -2.46
N ALA A 138 -10.66 15.18 -1.87
CA ALA A 138 -10.79 15.73 -0.53
C ALA A 138 -10.18 17.13 -0.40
N GLU A 139 -10.54 17.84 0.65
CA GLU A 139 -9.81 19.03 1.05
C GLU A 139 -8.37 18.64 1.46
N PRO A 140 -7.36 19.45 1.08
CA PRO A 140 -5.99 19.21 1.53
C PRO A 140 -5.86 19.33 3.05
N VAL A 141 -5.23 18.34 3.68
CA VAL A 141 -4.98 18.32 5.12
C VAL A 141 -3.48 18.36 5.37
N GLY A 142 -3.04 19.25 6.29
CA GLY A 142 -1.64 19.31 6.71
C GLY A 142 -1.28 18.11 7.59
N ILE A 143 -0.22 17.38 7.22
CA ILE A 143 0.29 16.24 7.95
C ILE A 143 1.66 16.63 8.55
N ALA A 144 1.79 16.49 9.87
CA ALA A 144 3.05 16.78 10.55
C ALA A 144 4.03 15.63 10.42
N ASP A 145 3.58 14.43 10.71
CA ASP A 145 4.39 13.21 10.70
C ASP A 145 3.64 12.05 10.05
N GLU A 146 4.39 11.16 9.37
CA GLU A 146 3.83 9.96 8.75
C GLU A 146 4.67 8.72 9.10
N TRP A 147 3.98 7.66 9.50
CA TRP A 147 4.57 6.36 9.85
C TRP A 147 4.02 5.27 8.97
N ARG A 148 4.89 4.37 8.54
CA ARG A 148 4.54 3.12 7.88
C ARG A 148 4.67 1.96 8.84
N LEU A 149 3.58 1.23 9.08
CA LEU A 149 3.50 0.12 10.02
C LEU A 149 3.26 -1.18 9.26
N PHE A 150 4.04 -2.22 9.57
CA PHE A 150 3.87 -3.56 9.04
C PHE A 150 3.03 -4.37 10.02
N VAL A 151 1.89 -4.85 9.56
CA VAL A 151 0.89 -5.58 10.36
C VAL A 151 0.88 -7.04 9.93
N VAL A 152 0.90 -7.95 10.91
CA VAL A 152 0.77 -9.40 10.72
C VAL A 152 -0.19 -9.91 11.78
N ASP A 153 -1.27 -10.56 11.38
CA ASP A 153 -2.32 -11.14 12.25
C ASP A 153 -2.88 -10.13 13.27
N GLY A 154 -3.08 -8.87 12.83
CA GLY A 154 -3.62 -7.78 13.63
C GLY A 154 -2.61 -7.05 14.54
N GLU A 155 -1.36 -7.48 14.60
CA GLU A 155 -0.31 -6.90 15.45
C GLU A 155 0.73 -6.12 14.61
N VAL A 156 1.21 -4.99 15.15
CA VAL A 156 2.30 -4.22 14.55
C VAL A 156 3.63 -4.89 14.86
N VAL A 157 4.28 -5.45 13.85
CA VAL A 157 5.58 -6.14 14.02
C VAL A 157 6.77 -5.20 13.95
N THR A 158 6.68 -4.15 13.15
CA THR A 158 7.70 -3.10 12.99
C THR A 158 7.14 -1.95 12.16
N GLY A 159 7.89 -0.86 12.04
CA GLY A 159 7.54 0.24 11.16
C GLY A 159 8.66 1.28 11.06
N SER A 160 8.36 2.36 10.38
CA SER A 160 9.28 3.48 10.17
C SER A 160 8.52 4.80 10.19
N HIS A 161 9.05 5.81 10.87
CA HIS A 161 8.72 7.19 10.64
C HIS A 161 9.37 7.60 9.32
N TYR A 162 8.59 7.88 8.28
CA TYR A 162 9.14 8.05 6.93
C TYR A 162 8.98 9.44 6.35
N ARG A 163 8.16 10.31 6.97
CA ARG A 163 7.97 11.67 6.48
C ARG A 163 7.65 12.65 7.62
N THR A 164 8.19 13.86 7.54
CA THR A 164 7.91 14.98 8.45
C THR A 164 7.60 16.21 7.61
N TYR A 165 6.42 16.82 7.79
CA TYR A 165 5.93 17.97 7.01
C TYR A 165 6.14 17.81 5.49
N GLY A 166 5.80 16.64 4.96
CA GLY A 166 5.95 16.31 3.54
C GLY A 166 7.37 15.96 3.09
N LEU A 167 8.40 16.16 3.92
CA LEU A 167 9.79 15.84 3.61
C LEU A 167 10.11 14.40 3.99
N LEU A 168 10.74 13.67 3.08
CA LEU A 168 11.16 12.30 3.34
C LEU A 168 12.18 12.25 4.47
N THR A 169 11.84 11.49 5.50
CA THR A 169 12.72 11.13 6.63
C THR A 169 12.79 9.62 6.72
N SER A 170 13.68 9.05 7.53
CA SER A 170 13.69 7.59 7.68
C SER A 170 14.28 7.21 9.04
N TYR A 171 13.40 7.00 10.02
CA TYR A 171 13.76 6.62 11.37
C TYR A 171 13.01 5.36 11.79
N ALA A 172 13.66 4.44 12.47
CA ALA A 172 13.06 3.21 13.00
C ALA A 172 12.17 3.45 14.24
N THR A 173 12.17 4.67 14.78
CA THR A 173 11.42 5.01 15.99
C THR A 173 9.93 5.22 15.67
N ILE A 174 9.07 4.53 16.40
CA ILE A 174 7.61 4.67 16.32
C ILE A 174 7.11 5.01 17.73
N PRO A 175 6.36 6.11 17.89
CA PRO A 175 5.71 6.43 19.17
C PRO A 175 4.73 5.31 19.59
N PRO A 176 4.66 4.95 20.89
CA PRO A 176 3.72 3.92 21.35
C PRO A 176 2.27 4.19 20.98
N GLU A 177 1.84 5.44 20.99
CA GLU A 177 0.47 5.84 20.62
C GLU A 177 0.14 5.53 19.15
N VAL A 178 1.14 5.55 18.24
CA VAL A 178 0.96 5.19 16.83
C VAL A 178 0.75 3.68 16.69
N ILE A 179 1.48 2.88 17.47
CA ILE A 179 1.31 1.41 17.51
C ILE A 179 -0.09 1.08 18.01
N VAL A 180 -0.48 1.64 19.17
CA VAL A 180 -1.80 1.41 19.77
C VAL A 180 -2.92 1.79 18.80
N PHE A 181 -2.84 2.99 18.20
CA PHE A 181 -3.82 3.43 17.20
C PHE A 181 -3.92 2.46 16.02
N THR A 182 -2.78 2.01 15.48
CA THR A 182 -2.75 1.05 14.37
C THR A 182 -3.45 -0.25 14.75
N GLU A 183 -3.13 -0.82 15.91
CA GLU A 183 -3.73 -2.07 16.39
C GLU A 183 -5.22 -1.92 16.73
N GLU A 184 -5.68 -0.75 17.16
CA GLU A 184 -7.10 -0.44 17.31
C GLU A 184 -7.82 -0.44 15.96
N MET A 185 -7.23 0.17 14.93
CA MET A 185 -7.80 0.17 13.58
C MET A 185 -7.86 -1.25 13.00
N THR A 186 -6.82 -2.07 13.20
CA THR A 186 -6.80 -3.46 12.72
C THR A 186 -7.87 -4.34 13.38
N LYS A 187 -8.17 -4.11 14.66
CA LYS A 187 -9.25 -4.81 15.38
C LYS A 187 -10.64 -4.48 14.85
N ILE A 188 -10.85 -3.25 14.36
CA ILE A 188 -12.11 -2.85 13.75
C ILE A 188 -12.29 -3.56 12.41
N TRP A 189 -11.25 -3.55 11.58
CA TRP A 189 -11.28 -4.14 10.25
C TRP A 189 -9.85 -4.30 9.69
N SER A 190 -9.65 -5.24 8.75
CA SER A 190 -8.37 -5.45 8.07
C SER A 190 -8.58 -5.90 6.62
N PRO A 191 -7.83 -5.34 5.65
CA PRO A 191 -7.95 -5.73 4.24
C PRO A 191 -7.37 -7.12 3.96
N ALA A 192 -6.40 -7.55 4.77
CA ALA A 192 -5.73 -8.84 4.70
C ALA A 192 -5.14 -9.18 6.08
N ASP A 193 -4.72 -10.43 6.28
CA ASP A 193 -4.02 -10.84 7.51
C ASP A 193 -2.62 -10.22 7.64
N ILE A 194 -2.02 -9.87 6.48
CA ILE A 194 -0.69 -9.25 6.39
C ILE A 194 -0.77 -8.08 5.43
N PHE A 195 -0.49 -6.88 5.92
CA PHE A 195 -0.54 -5.66 5.13
C PHE A 195 0.31 -4.54 5.73
N VAL A 196 0.34 -3.41 5.08
CA VAL A 196 1.03 -2.20 5.55
C VAL A 196 -0.01 -1.11 5.76
N LEU A 197 0.06 -0.42 6.90
CA LEU A 197 -0.79 0.72 7.21
C LEU A 197 0.07 1.98 7.34
N ASP A 198 -0.29 3.01 6.58
CA ASP A 198 0.30 4.32 6.72
C ASP A 198 -0.59 5.18 7.64
N VAL A 199 0.01 5.71 8.70
CA VAL A 199 -0.63 6.54 9.73
C VAL A 199 -0.03 7.93 9.69
N GLY A 200 -0.88 8.95 9.72
CA GLY A 200 -0.49 10.36 9.76
C GLY A 200 -0.94 11.06 11.02
N LYS A 201 -0.17 12.06 11.43
CA LYS A 201 -0.53 12.98 12.51
C LYS A 201 -0.92 14.33 11.93
N SER A 202 -2.15 14.76 12.22
CA SER A 202 -2.64 16.10 11.89
C SER A 202 -3.17 16.77 13.15
N GLY A 203 -2.60 17.91 13.49
CA GLY A 203 -2.87 18.56 14.78
C GLY A 203 -2.47 17.66 15.97
N LYS A 204 -3.45 17.25 16.77
CA LYS A 204 -3.25 16.37 17.94
C LYS A 204 -3.64 14.92 17.67
N ASP A 205 -4.28 14.66 16.55
CA ASP A 205 -4.91 13.40 16.25
C ASP A 205 -4.11 12.55 15.27
N LEU A 206 -4.28 11.23 15.40
CA LEU A 206 -3.80 10.22 14.45
C LEU A 206 -4.94 9.81 13.52
N TYR A 207 -4.57 9.53 12.27
CA TYR A 207 -5.48 9.13 11.20
C TYR A 207 -4.81 8.07 10.33
N VAL A 208 -5.61 7.20 9.75
CA VAL A 208 -5.15 6.33 8.67
C VAL A 208 -5.02 7.17 7.40
N ILE A 209 -3.89 7.04 6.70
CA ILE A 209 -3.65 7.62 5.38
C ILE A 209 -4.05 6.63 4.30
N GLU A 210 -3.49 5.40 4.37
CA GLU A 210 -3.75 4.35 3.39
C GLU A 210 -3.33 2.96 3.89
N ALA A 211 -3.94 1.92 3.31
CA ALA A 211 -3.44 0.55 3.37
C ALA A 211 -2.69 0.22 2.08
N ASN A 212 -1.60 -0.53 2.21
CA ASN A 212 -0.77 -0.96 1.08
C ASN A 212 -0.52 -2.47 1.12
N CYS A 213 -0.41 -3.08 -0.05
CA CYS A 213 0.02 -4.48 -0.18
C CYS A 213 1.46 -4.63 0.31
N VAL A 214 1.70 -5.50 1.30
CA VAL A 214 3.03 -5.74 1.87
C VAL A 214 4.03 -6.22 0.82
N ASN A 215 3.57 -6.96 -0.18
CA ASN A 215 4.38 -7.59 -1.20
C ASN A 215 5.06 -6.60 -2.17
N SER A 216 4.59 -5.33 -2.22
CA SER A 216 5.15 -4.27 -3.05
C SER A 216 5.50 -2.99 -2.27
N SER A 217 5.40 -3.02 -0.95
CA SER A 217 5.64 -1.85 -0.10
C SER A 217 7.12 -1.63 0.20
N GLY A 218 7.56 -0.37 0.20
CA GLY A 218 8.90 0.02 0.63
C GLY A 218 9.09 -0.13 2.16
N PHE A 219 10.27 -0.53 2.59
CA PHE A 219 10.56 -0.82 4.00
C PHE A 219 11.03 0.39 4.80
N TYR A 220 11.56 1.42 4.15
CA TYR A 220 12.24 2.55 4.81
C TYR A 220 13.27 2.08 5.87
N SER A 221 13.15 2.53 7.13
CA SER A 221 13.97 2.07 8.26
C SER A 221 13.33 0.96 9.10
N SER A 222 12.28 0.30 8.60
CA SER A 222 11.65 -0.83 9.29
C SER A 222 12.59 -2.04 9.38
N ASP A 223 12.45 -2.83 10.43
CA ASP A 223 13.20 -4.07 10.60
C ASP A 223 12.70 -5.18 9.67
N VAL A 224 13.35 -5.30 8.51
CA VAL A 224 12.99 -6.31 7.49
C VAL A 224 13.15 -7.73 8.02
N THR A 225 14.04 -7.97 8.99
CA THR A 225 14.23 -9.29 9.60
C THR A 225 13.00 -9.69 10.40
N LYS A 226 12.43 -8.74 11.17
CA LYS A 226 11.14 -8.97 11.87
C LYS A 226 10.01 -9.22 10.90
N ILE A 227 9.91 -8.43 9.82
CA ILE A 227 8.87 -8.60 8.80
C ILE A 227 8.92 -10.01 8.21
N VAL A 228 10.08 -10.43 7.70
CA VAL A 228 10.26 -11.74 7.06
C VAL A 228 9.98 -12.87 8.05
N LYS A 229 10.47 -12.74 9.29
CA LYS A 229 10.23 -13.72 10.36
C LYS A 229 8.73 -13.88 10.63
N SER A 230 8.02 -12.78 10.92
CA SER A 230 6.61 -12.81 11.28
C SER A 230 5.73 -13.33 10.14
N ILE A 231 5.99 -12.93 8.90
CA ILE A 231 5.29 -13.47 7.71
C ILE A 231 5.51 -14.98 7.61
N THR A 232 6.75 -15.44 7.74
CA THR A 232 7.08 -16.86 7.60
C THR A 232 6.42 -17.68 8.71
N GLU A 233 6.48 -17.22 9.96
CA GLU A 233 5.82 -17.88 11.10
C GLU A 233 4.31 -17.95 10.91
N TYR A 234 3.68 -16.88 10.44
CA TYR A 234 2.25 -16.82 10.18
C TYR A 234 1.82 -17.85 9.12
N ILE A 235 2.47 -17.87 7.95
CA ILE A 235 2.06 -18.76 6.85
C ILE A 235 2.39 -20.23 7.11
N THR A 236 3.36 -20.51 7.99
CA THR A 236 3.74 -21.90 8.37
C THR A 236 3.00 -22.41 9.60
N LYS A 237 2.24 -21.56 10.30
CA LYS A 237 1.49 -21.90 11.51
C LYS A 237 0.55 -23.10 11.25
N GLY A 238 0.77 -24.20 11.94
CA GLY A 238 -0.04 -25.42 11.79
C GLY A 238 0.18 -26.21 10.50
N LYS A 239 1.22 -25.91 9.71
CA LYS A 239 1.56 -26.59 8.47
C LYS A 239 2.96 -27.22 8.58
N HIS A 240 3.09 -28.47 8.08
CA HIS A 240 4.40 -29.11 7.90
C HIS A 240 4.97 -28.61 6.58
N GLY A 241 5.98 -27.74 6.63
CA GLY A 241 6.66 -27.24 5.43
C GLY A 241 7.41 -25.94 5.66
N THR A 242 8.37 -25.66 4.81
CA THR A 242 9.11 -24.39 4.75
C THR A 242 8.47 -23.46 3.75
N ALA A 243 8.46 -22.17 4.06
CA ALA A 243 8.09 -21.14 3.09
C ALA A 243 9.34 -20.68 2.34
N THR A 244 9.20 -20.40 1.04
CA THR A 244 10.26 -19.80 0.22
C THR A 244 9.85 -18.39 -0.18
N ILE A 245 10.78 -17.45 -0.03
CA ILE A 245 10.58 -16.05 -0.41
C ILE A 245 11.13 -15.82 -1.82
N TYR A 246 10.28 -15.33 -2.71
CA TYR A 246 10.62 -15.04 -4.10
C TYR A 246 10.76 -13.52 -4.30
N LEU A 247 11.94 -13.08 -4.70
CA LEU A 247 12.30 -11.67 -4.83
C LEU A 247 12.43 -11.31 -6.31
N ALA A 248 11.47 -10.54 -6.84
CA ALA A 248 11.58 -10.01 -8.19
C ALA A 248 12.65 -8.91 -8.24
N ARG A 249 13.55 -9.01 -9.19
CA ARG A 249 14.48 -7.96 -9.57
C ARG A 249 14.11 -7.49 -10.98
N LEU A 250 14.12 -6.19 -11.18
CA LEU A 250 14.08 -5.64 -12.52
C LEU A 250 15.40 -5.99 -13.20
N GLY A 251 15.31 -6.65 -14.35
CA GLY A 251 16.44 -7.01 -15.18
C GLY A 251 17.11 -5.81 -15.83
#